data_2f74bc820abd553c9e3bc72a68d3bbc5
#
_entry.id   2f74bc820abd553c9e3bc72a68d3bbc5
#
_cell.length_a   1.000
_cell.length_b   1.000
_cell.length_c   1.000
_cell.angle_alpha   90.00
_cell.angle_beta   90.00
_cell.angle_gamma   90.00
#
_symmetry.space_group_name_H-M   'P 1'
#
loop_
_entity.id
_entity.type
_entity.pdbx_description
1 polymer ?
#
loop_
_entity_poly.entity_id
_entity_poly.type
_entity_poly.pdbx_seq_one_letter_code
_entity_poly.pdbx_strand_id
1 'polypeptide(L)' 'MSDIFLKLPWNKKIEVLRTIKGWSQEEAAQKCFTNQKSFWSWENGLTYPRKVSRKTIAQAFGVLEGEIFGGDR' A
#
# COMPACT_ATOMS: atom_id res chain seq x y z
N MET A 1 8.36 -6.65 10.95
CA MET A 1 8.99 -6.49 9.63
C MET A 1 10.46 -6.20 9.77
N SER A 2 11.23 -6.52 8.74
CA SER A 2 12.66 -6.28 8.76
C SER A 2 12.98 -4.80 8.56
N ASP A 3 14.21 -4.42 8.87
CA ASP A 3 14.68 -3.07 8.63
C ASP A 3 14.61 -2.72 7.15
N ILE A 4 14.78 -3.72 6.28
CA ILE A 4 14.72 -3.50 4.84
C ILE A 4 13.34 -2.97 4.46
N PHE A 5 12.29 -3.57 5.00
CA PHE A 5 10.93 -3.10 4.71
C PHE A 5 10.77 -1.63 5.12
N LEU A 6 11.25 -1.27 6.30
CA LEU A 6 11.07 0.10 6.81
C LEU A 6 11.81 1.13 5.96
N LYS A 7 12.85 0.70 5.25
CA LYS A 7 13.63 1.61 4.41
C LYS A 7 13.07 1.78 3.01
N LEU A 8 12.07 0.96 2.64
CA LEU A 8 11.47 1.07 1.32
C LEU A 8 10.60 2.32 1.24
N PRO A 9 10.47 2.92 0.06
CA PRO A 9 9.48 3.98 -0.12
C PRO A 9 8.07 3.41 0.03
N TRP A 10 7.12 4.30 0.30
CA TRP A 10 5.74 3.90 0.60
C TRP A 10 5.15 3.00 -0.49
N ASN A 11 5.42 3.30 -1.75
CA ASN A 11 4.83 2.54 -2.84
C ASN A 11 5.39 1.13 -2.91
N LYS A 12 6.66 0.95 -2.61
CA LYS A 12 7.25 -0.38 -2.58
C LYS A 12 6.76 -1.17 -1.38
N LYS A 13 6.48 -0.49 -0.27
CA LYS A 13 5.90 -1.16 0.89
C LYS A 13 4.55 -1.77 0.53
N ILE A 14 3.73 -1.04 -0.25
CA ILE A 14 2.43 -1.56 -0.69
C ILE A 14 2.63 -2.81 -1.54
N GLU A 15 3.56 -2.78 -2.45
CA GLU A 15 3.83 -3.93 -3.31
C GLU A 15 4.26 -5.15 -2.50
N VAL A 16 5.16 -4.95 -1.54
CA VAL A 16 5.64 -6.04 -0.69
C VAL A 16 4.50 -6.63 0.12
N LEU A 17 3.67 -5.78 0.72
CA LEU A 17 2.55 -6.26 1.52
C LEU A 17 1.56 -7.04 0.67
N ARG A 18 1.28 -6.56 -0.53
CA ARG A 18 0.39 -7.28 -1.45
C ARG A 18 0.96 -8.66 -1.78
N THR A 19 2.25 -8.72 -2.05
CA THR A 19 2.92 -9.97 -2.38
C THR A 19 2.86 -10.95 -1.20
N ILE A 20 3.08 -10.44 0.01
CA ILE A 20 2.99 -11.26 1.22
C ILE A 20 1.59 -11.85 1.36
N LYS A 21 0.55 -11.06 1.07
CA LYS A 21 -0.83 -11.54 1.14
C LYS A 21 -1.17 -12.51 0.01
N GLY A 22 -0.35 -12.55 -1.03
CA GLY A 22 -0.62 -13.40 -2.18
C GLY A 22 -1.72 -12.85 -3.08
N TRP A 23 -1.97 -11.55 -3.00
CA TRP A 23 -3.02 -10.93 -3.81
C TRP A 23 -2.48 -10.42 -5.14
N SER A 24 -3.31 -10.54 -6.18
CA SER A 24 -3.04 -9.81 -7.43
C SER A 24 -3.33 -8.33 -7.20
N GLN A 25 -2.94 -7.49 -8.15
CA GLN A 25 -3.26 -6.07 -8.07
C GLN A 25 -4.77 -5.85 -8.06
N GLU A 26 -5.49 -6.65 -8.84
CA GLU A 26 -6.95 -6.54 -8.87
C GLU A 26 -7.55 -6.90 -7.51
N GLU A 27 -7.08 -7.99 -6.91
CA GLU A 27 -7.57 -8.39 -5.59
C GLU A 27 -7.27 -7.33 -4.54
N ALA A 28 -6.04 -6.80 -4.56
CA ALA A 28 -5.66 -5.78 -3.60
C ALA A 28 -6.50 -4.52 -3.78
N ALA A 29 -6.77 -4.16 -5.03
CA ALA A 29 -7.61 -2.99 -5.31
C ALA A 29 -8.99 -3.18 -4.70
N GLN A 30 -9.56 -4.37 -4.86
CA GLN A 30 -10.87 -4.67 -4.28
C GLN A 30 -10.83 -4.57 -2.75
N LYS A 31 -9.76 -5.09 -2.14
CA LYS A 31 -9.62 -5.01 -0.68
C LYS A 31 -9.49 -3.57 -0.20
N CYS A 32 -8.95 -2.71 -1.04
CA CYS A 32 -8.76 -1.30 -0.72
C CYS A 32 -9.89 -0.42 -1.24
N PHE A 33 -10.97 -1.02 -1.73
CA PHE A 33 -12.15 -0.31 -2.22
C PHE A 33 -11.82 0.66 -3.33
N THR A 34 -10.98 0.24 -4.25
CA THR A 34 -10.59 1.05 -5.40
C THR A 34 -10.53 0.16 -6.64
N ASN A 35 -10.19 0.74 -7.79
CA ASN A 35 -10.02 -0.03 -9.01
C ASN A 35 -8.55 -0.37 -9.24
N GLN A 36 -8.30 -1.31 -10.14
CA GLN A 36 -6.95 -1.79 -10.39
C GLN A 36 -6.05 -0.68 -10.89
N LYS A 37 -6.57 0.21 -11.72
CA LYS A 37 -5.78 1.31 -12.29
C LYS A 37 -5.26 2.22 -11.19
N SER A 38 -6.10 2.58 -10.24
CA SER A 38 -5.70 3.43 -9.12
C SER A 38 -4.66 2.73 -8.26
N PHE A 39 -4.90 1.45 -7.97
CA PHE A 39 -3.95 0.70 -7.15
C PHE A 39 -2.60 0.58 -7.84
N TRP A 40 -2.63 0.31 -9.14
CA TRP A 40 -1.42 0.24 -9.95
C TRP A 40 -0.63 1.55 -9.87
N SER A 41 -1.33 2.69 -9.98
CA SER A 41 -0.68 4.00 -9.87
C SER A 41 -0.03 4.18 -8.50
N TRP A 42 -0.66 3.69 -7.45
CA TRP A 42 -0.08 3.76 -6.11
C TRP A 42 1.19 2.92 -6.04
N GLU A 43 1.15 1.68 -6.52
CA GLU A 43 2.33 0.81 -6.46
C GLU A 43 3.50 1.36 -7.26
N ASN A 44 3.21 2.06 -8.33
CA ASN A 44 4.27 2.63 -9.17
C ASN A 44 4.68 4.03 -8.75
N GLY A 45 4.12 4.53 -7.66
CA GLY A 45 4.51 5.83 -7.14
C GLY A 45 4.07 7.01 -7.98
N LEU A 46 3.11 6.79 -8.89
CA LEU A 46 2.64 7.85 -9.77
C LEU A 46 1.67 8.80 -9.08
N THR A 47 0.86 8.28 -8.17
CA THR A 47 -0.05 9.10 -7.37
C THR A 47 0.05 8.68 -5.93
N TYR A 48 0.01 9.66 -5.04
CA TYR A 48 0.02 9.40 -3.60
C TYR A 48 -1.43 9.29 -3.13
N PRO A 49 -1.78 8.24 -2.38
CA PRO A 49 -3.19 8.08 -1.98
C PRO A 49 -3.62 9.17 -1.02
N ARG A 50 -4.90 9.53 -1.10
CA ARG A 50 -5.49 10.51 -0.20
C ARG A 50 -5.56 9.93 1.21
N LYS A 51 -5.80 10.81 2.18
CA LYS A 51 -5.82 10.41 3.58
C LYS A 51 -6.76 9.23 3.85
N VAL A 52 -7.97 9.29 3.30
CA VAL A 52 -8.93 8.20 3.48
C VAL A 52 -8.42 6.92 2.86
N SER A 53 -7.84 7.01 1.67
CA SER A 53 -7.29 5.84 0.99
C SER A 53 -6.12 5.24 1.76
N ARG A 54 -5.28 6.08 2.35
CA ARG A 54 -4.16 5.57 3.15
C ARG A 54 -4.64 4.74 4.32
N LYS A 55 -5.69 5.20 5.00
CA LYS A 55 -6.27 4.44 6.11
C LYS A 55 -6.84 3.12 5.64
N THR A 56 -7.54 3.15 4.51
CA THR A 56 -8.14 1.96 3.93
C THR A 56 -7.08 0.94 3.54
N ILE A 57 -5.99 1.42 2.92
CA ILE A 57 -4.88 0.56 2.53
C ILE A 57 -4.29 -0.13 3.76
N ALA A 58 -4.02 0.65 4.80
CA ALA A 58 -3.44 0.09 6.02
C ALA A 58 -4.36 -0.96 6.63
N GLN A 59 -5.66 -0.69 6.68
CA GLN A 59 -6.62 -1.64 7.20
C GLN A 59 -6.65 -2.92 6.37
N ALA A 60 -6.61 -2.78 5.04
CA ALA A 60 -6.65 -3.94 4.16
C ALA A 60 -5.46 -4.85 4.39
N PHE A 61 -4.29 -4.28 4.65
CA PHE A 61 -3.09 -5.07 4.87
C PHE A 61 -2.86 -5.43 6.34
N GLY A 62 -3.70 -4.91 7.25
CA GLY A 62 -3.58 -5.25 8.67
C GLY A 62 -2.38 -4.63 9.35
N VAL A 63 -1.97 -3.45 8.91
CA VAL A 63 -0.83 -2.74 9.49
C VAL A 63 -1.26 -1.34 9.88
N LEU A 64 -0.41 -0.65 10.63
CA LEU A 64 -0.66 0.74 10.96
C LEU A 64 -0.33 1.61 9.76
N GLU A 65 -1.09 2.69 9.62
CA GLU A 65 -0.87 3.62 8.51
C GLU A 65 0.56 4.14 8.51
N GLY A 66 1.10 4.44 9.67
CA GLY A 66 2.46 4.94 9.80
C GLY A 66 3.53 3.96 9.36
N GLU A 67 3.21 2.66 9.41
CA GLU A 67 4.17 1.66 8.96
C GLU A 67 4.39 1.72 7.45
N ILE A 68 3.42 2.23 6.72
CA ILE A 68 3.55 2.38 5.28
C ILE A 68 3.94 3.82 4.92
N PHE A 69 3.22 4.79 5.46
CA PHE A 69 3.29 6.18 4.99
C PHE A 69 3.97 7.14 5.96
N GLY A 70 4.23 6.72 7.18
CA GLY A 70 4.68 7.63 8.22
C GLY A 70 5.99 8.32 7.94
N GLY A 71 6.90 7.65 7.28
CA GLY A 71 8.21 8.20 7.00
C GLY A 71 8.23 9.14 5.82
N ASP A 72 7.13 9.28 5.12
CA ASP A 72 7.07 10.02 3.87
C ASP A 72 6.56 11.45 4.05
N ARG A 73 6.36 11.83 5.27
CA ARG A 73 5.80 13.16 5.53
C ARG A 73 6.73 14.05 6.21
#